data_d205e3bcbc5b7960a2dcd823e77a34bf
#
_entry.id   d205e3bcbc5b7960a2dcd823e77a34bf
#
_cell.length_a   1.000
_cell.length_b   1.000
_cell.length_c   1.000
_cell.angle_alpha   90.00
_cell.angle_beta   90.00
_cell.angle_gamma   90.00
#
_symmetry.space_group_name_H-M   'P 1'
#
loop_
_entity.id
_entity.type
_entity.pdbx_description
1 polymer ?
#
loop_
_entity_poly.entity_id
_entity_poly.type
_entity_poly.pdbx_seq_one_letter_code
_entity_poly.pdbx_strand_id
1 'polypeptide(L)'
;MRPFAIAGLQLHISGRRSNLEHITDRIEMLMHLYPWVQMVVVSELATFGGWTGHAAPLPGEVEEHYQRLAARHQIWLLPGSLYEQTDAGIYNTTPVINPDGTVIARYRKMFPFMPYETGVEWGTEFCVFDVPEVGRFGVSICYDMWFPETTRTLAAMGAEVILHPTLTPTMDRDVELSIVRATAAMNQCFVVDINGIGDGGNGRSLFVAPTGDVLYQAGSNEELLPIEIDLDRVRRSREVGLKGLGQPLKSFRDRAVDFEVYTRGSPTSAYLDTLGSLEKMSRGSKAGIAFGQHDPHTLPPIPVQSNTNQPNPDQPVPAANPSPETNGPVA
;
A
#
# COMPACT_ATOMS: atom_id res chain seq x y z
N MET A 1 3.69 -8.18 24.96
CA MET A 1 3.45 -8.76 23.65
C MET A 1 1.97 -9.08 23.56
N ARG A 2 1.24 -8.41 22.69
CA ARG A 2 -0.17 -8.72 22.39
C ARG A 2 -0.20 -9.08 20.90
N PRO A 3 -0.27 -10.36 20.53
CA PRO A 3 -0.40 -10.77 19.15
C PRO A 3 -1.73 -10.26 18.60
N PHE A 4 -1.74 -9.84 17.35
CA PHE A 4 -2.93 -9.44 16.62
C PHE A 4 -3.08 -10.33 15.38
N ALA A 5 -4.26 -10.90 15.24
CA ALA A 5 -4.53 -11.91 14.23
C ALA A 5 -5.21 -11.30 13.02
N ILE A 6 -4.56 -11.40 11.86
CA ILE A 6 -5.07 -10.94 10.56
C ILE A 6 -5.24 -12.14 9.65
N ALA A 7 -6.37 -12.26 8.99
CA ALA A 7 -6.54 -13.23 7.92
C ALA A 7 -6.66 -12.55 6.56
N GLY A 8 -5.84 -12.99 5.62
CA GLY A 8 -6.01 -12.69 4.20
C GLY A 8 -6.90 -13.73 3.54
N LEU A 9 -7.78 -13.31 2.65
CA LEU A 9 -8.58 -14.21 1.85
C LEU A 9 -8.14 -14.16 0.39
N GLN A 10 -7.37 -15.14 -0.04
CA GLN A 10 -7.05 -15.36 -1.44
C GLN A 10 -8.14 -16.22 -2.06
N LEU A 11 -9.09 -15.59 -2.75
CA LEU A 11 -10.29 -16.23 -3.26
C LEU A 11 -10.32 -16.27 -4.79
N HIS A 12 -11.05 -17.24 -5.32
CA HIS A 12 -11.35 -17.30 -6.74
C HIS A 12 -12.44 -16.26 -7.07
N ILE A 13 -12.07 -15.26 -7.82
CA ILE A 13 -12.93 -14.15 -8.23
C ILE A 13 -13.40 -14.36 -9.67
N SER A 14 -14.72 -14.26 -9.88
CA SER A 14 -15.34 -14.20 -11.20
C SER A 14 -15.57 -12.74 -11.59
N GLY A 15 -15.08 -12.33 -12.75
CA GLY A 15 -15.37 -11.02 -13.33
C GLY A 15 -16.74 -10.93 -14.03
N ARG A 16 -17.54 -12.03 -14.02
CA ARG A 16 -18.82 -12.12 -14.75
C ARG A 16 -20.04 -12.15 -13.85
N ARG A 17 -19.88 -12.38 -12.56
CA ARG A 17 -20.96 -12.50 -11.57
C ARG A 17 -20.50 -11.92 -10.23
N SER A 18 -21.47 -11.59 -9.38
CA SER A 18 -21.17 -11.23 -8.00
C SER A 18 -20.49 -12.39 -7.26
N ASN A 19 -19.45 -12.07 -6.49
CA ASN A 19 -18.77 -13.00 -5.61
C ASN A 19 -19.16 -12.78 -4.14
N LEU A 20 -20.18 -11.95 -3.88
CA LEU A 20 -20.58 -11.55 -2.52
C LEU A 20 -20.91 -12.76 -1.62
N GLU A 21 -21.71 -13.70 -2.12
CA GLU A 21 -22.02 -14.95 -1.40
C GLU A 21 -20.75 -15.75 -1.13
N HIS A 22 -19.92 -15.95 -2.15
CA HIS A 22 -18.67 -16.70 -2.00
C HIS A 22 -17.75 -16.08 -0.94
N ILE A 23 -17.56 -14.77 -0.96
CA ILE A 23 -16.77 -14.06 0.04
C ILE A 23 -17.38 -14.24 1.45
N THR A 24 -18.70 -14.11 1.54
CA THR A 24 -19.43 -14.32 2.80
C THR A 24 -19.19 -15.72 3.35
N ASP A 25 -19.39 -16.75 2.54
CA ASP A 25 -19.19 -18.15 2.94
C ASP A 25 -17.74 -18.42 3.38
N ARG A 26 -16.74 -17.78 2.74
CA ARG A 26 -15.35 -17.93 3.11
C ARG A 26 -15.04 -17.22 4.44
N ILE A 27 -15.64 -16.07 4.71
CA ILE A 27 -15.52 -15.39 6.02
C ILE A 27 -16.19 -16.22 7.11
N GLU A 28 -17.40 -16.74 6.89
CA GLU A 28 -18.10 -17.62 7.83
C GLU A 28 -17.27 -18.87 8.14
N MET A 29 -16.72 -19.51 7.11
CA MET A 29 -15.83 -20.67 7.28
C MET A 29 -14.57 -20.32 8.04
N LEU A 30 -13.92 -19.19 7.71
CA LEU A 30 -12.74 -18.71 8.41
C LEU A 30 -13.02 -18.54 9.91
N MET A 31 -14.10 -17.84 10.25
CA MET A 31 -14.47 -17.58 11.64
C MET A 31 -14.88 -18.83 12.40
N HIS A 32 -15.43 -19.81 11.71
CA HIS A 32 -15.70 -21.14 12.31
C HIS A 32 -14.41 -21.91 12.62
N LEU A 33 -13.44 -21.88 11.71
CA LEU A 33 -12.17 -22.62 11.86
C LEU A 33 -11.16 -21.87 12.76
N TYR A 34 -11.13 -20.54 12.67
CA TYR A 34 -10.16 -19.67 13.33
C TYR A 34 -10.85 -18.53 14.10
N PRO A 35 -11.64 -18.83 15.14
CA PRO A 35 -12.43 -17.82 15.87
C PRO A 35 -11.58 -16.76 16.61
N TRP A 36 -10.28 -16.92 16.63
CA TRP A 36 -9.31 -15.99 17.20
C TRP A 36 -8.86 -14.89 16.21
N VAL A 37 -9.25 -14.96 14.93
CA VAL A 37 -8.98 -13.91 13.94
C VAL A 37 -9.73 -12.64 14.31
N GLN A 38 -9.04 -11.51 14.27
CA GLN A 38 -9.54 -10.20 14.67
C GLN A 38 -9.74 -9.25 13.49
N MET A 39 -9.05 -9.50 12.37
CA MET A 39 -9.16 -8.69 11.15
C MET A 39 -9.14 -9.58 9.91
N VAL A 40 -10.01 -9.25 8.96
CA VAL A 40 -10.07 -9.94 7.65
C VAL A 40 -9.82 -8.95 6.53
N VAL A 41 -8.98 -9.34 5.57
CA VAL A 41 -8.64 -8.55 4.38
C VAL A 41 -8.91 -9.40 3.14
N VAL A 42 -9.66 -8.86 2.20
CA VAL A 42 -9.97 -9.48 0.90
C VAL A 42 -9.23 -8.74 -0.22
N SER A 43 -9.05 -9.35 -1.38
CA SER A 43 -8.33 -8.76 -2.51
C SER A 43 -9.08 -7.59 -3.17
N GLU A 44 -8.39 -6.80 -3.98
CA GLU A 44 -8.95 -5.68 -4.74
C GLU A 44 -10.10 -6.15 -5.65
N LEU A 45 -11.17 -5.34 -5.71
CA LEU A 45 -12.35 -5.55 -6.57
C LEU A 45 -12.97 -6.95 -6.49
N ALA A 46 -12.80 -7.62 -5.34
CA ALA A 46 -13.19 -9.02 -5.18
C ALA A 46 -14.69 -9.27 -5.37
N THR A 47 -15.53 -8.31 -4.98
CA THR A 47 -17.00 -8.51 -5.00
C THR A 47 -17.55 -8.64 -6.42
N PHE A 48 -17.07 -7.84 -7.37
CA PHE A 48 -17.62 -7.77 -8.72
C PHE A 48 -16.58 -7.92 -9.84
N GLY A 49 -15.29 -8.07 -9.49
CA GLY A 49 -14.20 -7.99 -10.46
C GLY A 49 -13.96 -6.57 -10.97
N GLY A 50 -13.05 -6.43 -11.93
CA GLY A 50 -12.56 -5.15 -12.45
C GLY A 50 -13.45 -4.46 -13.50
N TRP A 51 -14.75 -4.70 -13.52
CA TRP A 51 -15.64 -4.05 -14.47
C TRP A 51 -16.38 -2.85 -13.86
N THR A 52 -16.12 -1.66 -14.37
CA THR A 52 -16.71 -0.40 -13.88
C THR A 52 -18.24 -0.31 -14.04
N GLY A 53 -18.85 -1.17 -14.86
CA GLY A 53 -20.31 -1.24 -14.97
C GLY A 53 -21.02 -1.68 -13.68
N HIS A 54 -20.29 -2.14 -12.68
CA HIS A 54 -20.81 -2.44 -11.33
C HIS A 54 -20.62 -1.30 -10.34
N ALA A 55 -20.15 -0.12 -10.80
CA ALA A 55 -19.99 1.04 -9.91
C ALA A 55 -21.33 1.44 -9.29
N ALA A 56 -21.34 1.64 -7.99
CA ALA A 56 -22.52 2.02 -7.20
C ALA A 56 -22.17 3.05 -6.14
N PRO A 57 -23.12 3.88 -5.69
CA PRO A 57 -22.89 4.80 -4.58
C PRO A 57 -22.47 4.05 -3.30
N LEU A 58 -21.59 4.68 -2.50
CA LEU A 58 -21.29 4.26 -1.13
C LEU A 58 -21.73 5.38 -0.16
N PRO A 59 -22.46 5.04 0.95
CA PRO A 59 -22.92 3.70 1.33
C PRO A 59 -23.94 3.11 0.37
N GLY A 60 -24.02 1.76 0.35
CA GLY A 60 -24.98 1.01 -0.46
C GLY A 60 -25.14 -0.43 0.05
N GLU A 61 -26.05 -1.20 -0.54
CA GLU A 61 -26.46 -2.53 -0.07
C GLU A 61 -25.27 -3.49 0.18
N VAL A 62 -24.26 -3.43 -0.68
CA VAL A 62 -23.06 -4.29 -0.55
C VAL A 62 -22.22 -3.89 0.64
N GLU A 63 -21.99 -2.59 0.84
CA GLU A 63 -21.25 -2.10 2.02
C GLU A 63 -22.02 -2.43 3.30
N GLU A 64 -23.34 -2.21 3.32
CA GLU A 64 -24.19 -2.59 4.44
C GLU A 64 -24.17 -4.10 4.76
N HIS A 65 -24.06 -4.94 3.72
CA HIS A 65 -23.89 -6.38 3.92
C HIS A 65 -22.59 -6.67 4.65
N TYR A 66 -21.46 -6.07 4.23
CA TYR A 66 -20.18 -6.24 4.91
C TYR A 66 -20.15 -5.63 6.32
N GLN A 67 -20.87 -4.53 6.55
CA GLN A 67 -21.06 -3.98 7.90
C GLN A 67 -21.76 -4.99 8.83
N ARG A 68 -22.84 -5.61 8.38
CA ARG A 68 -23.54 -6.67 9.15
C ARG A 68 -22.65 -7.88 9.39
N LEU A 69 -21.84 -8.27 8.41
CA LEU A 69 -20.91 -9.39 8.52
C LEU A 69 -19.80 -9.11 9.55
N ALA A 70 -19.20 -7.92 9.50
CA ALA A 70 -18.20 -7.47 10.46
C ALA A 70 -18.76 -7.44 11.89
N ALA A 71 -19.96 -6.87 12.08
CA ALA A 71 -20.63 -6.81 13.38
C ALA A 71 -20.97 -8.21 13.92
N ARG A 72 -21.46 -9.12 13.06
CA ARG A 72 -21.80 -10.49 13.43
C ARG A 72 -20.61 -11.24 14.03
N HIS A 73 -19.43 -11.10 13.41
CA HIS A 73 -18.22 -11.79 13.83
C HIS A 73 -17.33 -10.98 14.76
N GLN A 74 -17.69 -9.72 15.02
CA GLN A 74 -16.90 -8.76 15.84
C GLN A 74 -15.45 -8.63 15.33
N ILE A 75 -15.29 -8.52 14.01
CA ILE A 75 -14.00 -8.39 13.33
C ILE A 75 -13.85 -7.04 12.64
N TRP A 76 -12.62 -6.59 12.51
CA TRP A 76 -12.24 -5.60 11.52
C TRP A 76 -12.35 -6.22 10.13
N LEU A 77 -12.94 -5.51 9.18
CA LEU A 77 -13.12 -6.03 7.82
C LEU A 77 -12.72 -4.99 6.77
N LEU A 78 -11.79 -5.38 5.91
CA LEU A 78 -11.53 -4.74 4.62
C LEU A 78 -12.02 -5.72 3.54
N PRO A 79 -13.20 -5.54 2.97
CA PRO A 79 -13.81 -6.50 2.05
C PRO A 79 -13.19 -6.47 0.64
N GLY A 80 -11.98 -5.94 0.53
CA GLY A 80 -11.38 -5.55 -0.73
C GLY A 80 -11.89 -4.16 -1.16
N SER A 81 -11.79 -3.86 -2.44
CA SER A 81 -12.32 -2.61 -2.96
C SER A 81 -13.55 -2.81 -3.85
N LEU A 82 -14.25 -1.72 -4.10
CA LEU A 82 -15.44 -1.61 -4.95
C LEU A 82 -15.28 -0.39 -5.84
N TYR A 83 -15.89 -0.42 -7.03
CA TYR A 83 -16.04 0.82 -7.79
C TYR A 83 -17.18 1.65 -7.18
N GLU A 84 -16.81 2.82 -6.64
CA GLU A 84 -17.71 3.81 -6.06
C GLU A 84 -18.12 4.80 -7.13
N GLN A 85 -19.44 4.96 -7.35
CA GLN A 85 -19.99 6.00 -8.22
C GLN A 85 -20.26 7.27 -7.40
N THR A 86 -19.71 8.38 -7.84
CA THR A 86 -19.97 9.71 -7.26
C THR A 86 -20.35 10.70 -8.36
N ASP A 87 -20.74 11.92 -7.98
CA ASP A 87 -20.97 13.03 -8.94
C ASP A 87 -19.69 13.44 -9.69
N ALA A 88 -18.51 13.21 -9.07
CA ALA A 88 -17.22 13.55 -9.65
C ALA A 88 -16.65 12.46 -10.57
N GLY A 89 -17.19 11.25 -10.52
CA GLY A 89 -16.72 10.11 -11.31
C GLY A 89 -16.73 8.79 -10.54
N ILE A 90 -16.05 7.81 -11.10
CA ILE A 90 -15.91 6.47 -10.51
C ILE A 90 -14.55 6.38 -9.79
N TYR A 91 -14.56 5.90 -8.56
CA TYR A 91 -13.34 5.64 -7.77
C TYR A 91 -13.22 4.15 -7.43
N ASN A 92 -12.00 3.66 -7.32
CA ASN A 92 -11.70 2.35 -6.75
C ASN A 92 -11.53 2.53 -5.23
N THR A 93 -12.54 2.13 -4.45
CA THR A 93 -12.69 2.49 -3.03
C THR A 93 -12.77 1.26 -2.14
N THR A 94 -12.00 1.25 -1.04
CA THR A 94 -12.11 0.24 0.00
C THR A 94 -12.64 0.85 1.30
N PRO A 95 -13.73 0.33 1.88
CA PRO A 95 -14.18 0.71 3.19
C PRO A 95 -13.35 -0.01 4.27
N VAL A 96 -13.14 0.67 5.39
CA VAL A 96 -12.60 0.11 6.64
C VAL A 96 -13.76 -0.02 7.62
N ILE A 97 -14.12 -1.25 7.96
CA ILE A 97 -15.26 -1.54 8.82
C ILE A 97 -14.74 -2.07 10.16
N ASN A 98 -15.20 -1.45 11.26
CA ASN A 98 -14.82 -1.86 12.61
C ASN A 98 -15.66 -3.04 13.12
N PRO A 99 -15.34 -3.66 14.29
CA PRO A 99 -16.08 -4.77 14.85
C PRO A 99 -17.54 -4.48 15.20
N ASP A 100 -17.95 -3.21 15.29
CA ASP A 100 -19.34 -2.82 15.52
C ASP A 100 -20.13 -2.72 14.20
N GLY A 101 -19.49 -2.96 13.06
CA GLY A 101 -20.07 -2.81 11.73
C GLY A 101 -20.12 -1.36 11.24
N THR A 102 -19.39 -0.45 11.86
CA THR A 102 -19.32 0.95 11.43
C THR A 102 -18.19 1.12 10.41
N VAL A 103 -18.48 1.77 9.29
CA VAL A 103 -17.45 2.24 8.36
C VAL A 103 -16.76 3.45 8.98
N ILE A 104 -15.51 3.29 9.38
CA ILE A 104 -14.72 4.34 10.02
C ILE A 104 -13.90 5.16 9.05
N ALA A 105 -13.60 4.62 7.87
CA ALA A 105 -12.89 5.28 6.80
C ALA A 105 -13.24 4.63 5.44
N ARG A 106 -13.04 5.40 4.37
CA ARG A 106 -13.01 4.91 2.98
C ARG A 106 -11.74 5.42 2.32
N TYR A 107 -10.99 4.52 1.71
CA TYR A 107 -9.80 4.86 0.96
C TYR A 107 -10.08 4.75 -0.54
N ARG A 108 -9.81 5.80 -1.29
CA ARG A 108 -9.84 5.82 -2.76
C ARG A 108 -8.44 5.64 -3.30
N LYS A 109 -8.25 4.67 -4.18
CA LYS A 109 -6.97 4.37 -4.83
C LYS A 109 -6.36 5.63 -5.44
N MET A 110 -5.14 5.97 -5.03
CA MET A 110 -4.46 7.18 -5.51
C MET A 110 -3.97 7.03 -6.93
N PHE A 111 -3.50 5.83 -7.28
CA PHE A 111 -2.95 5.53 -8.60
C PHE A 111 -3.78 4.44 -9.28
N PRO A 112 -4.89 4.80 -9.97
CA PRO A 112 -5.54 3.86 -10.88
C PRO A 112 -4.51 3.29 -11.85
N PHE A 113 -4.65 1.98 -12.19
CA PHE A 113 -3.71 1.30 -13.09
C PHE A 113 -3.90 1.79 -14.53
N MET A 114 -3.42 3.02 -14.82
CA MET A 114 -3.52 3.58 -16.15
C MET A 114 -2.54 2.92 -17.12
N PRO A 115 -2.92 2.74 -18.38
CA PRO A 115 -4.19 3.15 -19.01
C PRO A 115 -5.31 2.08 -18.94
N TYR A 116 -5.21 1.06 -18.09
CA TYR A 116 -6.15 -0.05 -18.04
C TYR A 116 -7.43 0.29 -17.25
N GLU A 117 -7.33 1.08 -16.18
CA GLU A 117 -8.45 1.62 -15.41
C GLU A 117 -8.91 2.99 -15.95
N THR A 118 -8.98 3.16 -17.29
CA THR A 118 -9.47 4.38 -17.91
C THR A 118 -10.90 4.68 -17.45
N GLY A 119 -11.15 5.92 -17.02
CA GLY A 119 -12.45 6.38 -16.50
C GLY A 119 -12.59 6.17 -14.98
N VAL A 120 -11.54 5.70 -14.31
CA VAL A 120 -11.45 5.69 -12.85
C VAL A 120 -10.68 6.92 -12.39
N GLU A 121 -11.25 7.66 -11.44
CA GLU A 121 -10.68 8.88 -10.90
C GLU A 121 -9.61 8.58 -9.84
N TRP A 122 -8.69 9.53 -9.67
CA TRP A 122 -7.57 9.45 -8.74
C TRP A 122 -8.01 9.84 -7.33
N GLY A 123 -7.72 8.99 -6.34
CA GLY A 123 -7.81 9.36 -4.93
C GLY A 123 -6.75 10.41 -4.56
N THR A 124 -7.04 11.21 -3.54
CA THR A 124 -6.14 12.30 -3.12
C THR A 124 -5.80 12.27 -1.64
N GLU A 125 -6.40 11.35 -0.87
CA GLU A 125 -6.28 11.31 0.57
C GLU A 125 -5.65 9.99 1.04
N PHE A 126 -4.74 10.08 1.99
CA PHE A 126 -4.17 8.91 2.65
C PHE A 126 -5.13 8.39 3.71
N CYS A 127 -5.16 7.08 3.89
CA CYS A 127 -5.98 6.44 4.92
C CYS A 127 -5.09 5.75 5.96
N VAL A 128 -5.15 6.24 7.20
CA VAL A 128 -4.66 5.55 8.38
C VAL A 128 -5.78 5.48 9.41
N PHE A 129 -5.80 4.40 10.20
CA PHE A 129 -6.75 4.23 11.29
C PHE A 129 -6.11 3.48 12.46
N ASP A 130 -6.64 3.72 13.66
CA ASP A 130 -6.15 3.08 14.86
C ASP A 130 -7.03 1.87 15.22
N VAL A 131 -6.39 0.73 15.48
CA VAL A 131 -7.01 -0.41 16.15
C VAL A 131 -6.68 -0.25 17.64
N PRO A 132 -7.70 -0.03 18.49
CA PRO A 132 -7.51 0.25 19.92
C PRO A 132 -6.61 -0.78 20.60
N GLU A 133 -5.68 -0.32 21.42
CA GLU A 133 -4.68 -1.11 22.15
C GLU A 133 -3.72 -1.95 21.31
N VAL A 134 -3.83 -1.91 19.99
CA VAL A 134 -2.99 -2.67 19.05
C VAL A 134 -1.99 -1.73 18.35
N GLY A 135 -2.46 -0.82 17.51
CA GLY A 135 -1.59 0.10 16.77
C GLY A 135 -2.28 0.74 15.58
N ARG A 136 -1.50 1.42 14.74
CA ARG A 136 -1.98 2.15 13.57
C ARG A 136 -1.78 1.36 12.28
N PHE A 137 -2.83 1.32 11.48
CA PHE A 137 -2.88 0.65 10.19
C PHE A 137 -3.02 1.67 9.08
N GLY A 138 -2.41 1.38 7.93
CA GLY A 138 -2.56 2.16 6.70
C GLY A 138 -3.14 1.31 5.59
N VAL A 139 -3.82 1.96 4.65
CA VAL A 139 -4.45 1.29 3.50
C VAL A 139 -3.83 1.81 2.21
N SER A 140 -3.50 0.90 1.30
CA SER A 140 -3.14 1.18 -0.10
C SER A 140 -3.76 0.10 -0.99
N ILE A 141 -3.96 0.38 -2.29
CA ILE A 141 -4.58 -0.57 -3.22
C ILE A 141 -3.64 -0.79 -4.41
N CYS A 142 -3.20 -2.03 -4.60
CA CYS A 142 -2.57 -2.54 -5.83
C CYS A 142 -1.46 -1.61 -6.38
N TYR A 143 -1.72 -0.90 -7.47
CA TYR A 143 -0.75 -0.05 -8.16
C TYR A 143 -0.18 1.09 -7.30
N ASP A 144 -0.85 1.48 -6.21
CA ASP A 144 -0.32 2.47 -5.25
C ASP A 144 1.07 2.10 -4.74
N MET A 145 1.35 0.80 -4.53
CA MET A 145 2.63 0.36 -3.95
C MET A 145 3.82 0.49 -4.91
N TRP A 146 3.58 0.69 -6.19
CA TRP A 146 4.62 0.99 -7.17
C TRP A 146 5.22 2.40 -6.97
N PHE A 147 4.52 3.24 -6.19
CA PHE A 147 4.92 4.61 -5.84
C PHE A 147 5.37 4.64 -4.38
N PRO A 148 6.68 4.67 -4.12
CA PRO A 148 7.21 4.61 -2.74
C PRO A 148 6.70 5.76 -1.86
N GLU A 149 6.25 6.85 -2.46
CA GLU A 149 5.65 8.00 -1.79
C GLU A 149 4.41 7.65 -1.00
N THR A 150 3.57 6.73 -1.54
CA THR A 150 2.31 6.33 -0.90
C THR A 150 2.57 5.64 0.43
N THR A 151 3.36 4.58 0.42
CA THR A 151 3.65 3.80 1.62
C THR A 151 4.61 4.52 2.57
N ARG A 152 5.54 5.34 2.05
CA ARG A 152 6.37 6.22 2.86
C ARG A 152 5.52 7.21 3.65
N THR A 153 4.51 7.81 3.02
CA THR A 153 3.60 8.75 3.68
C THR A 153 2.77 8.05 4.75
N LEU A 154 2.19 6.89 4.46
CA LEU A 154 1.47 6.10 5.47
C LEU A 154 2.36 5.76 6.68
N ALA A 155 3.60 5.35 6.45
CA ALA A 155 4.56 5.07 7.52
C ALA A 155 4.94 6.34 8.31
N ALA A 156 5.09 7.49 7.63
CA ALA A 156 5.34 8.79 8.27
C ALA A 156 4.14 9.25 9.10
N MET A 157 2.91 8.90 8.71
CA MET A 157 1.69 9.09 9.51
C MET A 157 1.56 8.10 10.68
N GLY A 158 2.53 7.20 10.83
CA GLY A 158 2.64 6.27 11.94
C GLY A 158 2.14 4.85 11.66
N ALA A 159 1.69 4.53 10.45
CA ALA A 159 1.21 3.18 10.14
C ALA A 159 2.28 2.11 10.46
N GLU A 160 1.91 1.13 11.26
CA GLU A 160 2.73 -0.02 11.65
C GLU A 160 2.44 -1.25 10.79
N VAL A 161 1.27 -1.28 10.16
CA VAL A 161 0.80 -2.32 9.23
C VAL A 161 0.21 -1.64 8.00
N ILE A 162 0.61 -2.06 6.82
CA ILE A 162 -0.01 -1.67 5.55
C ILE A 162 -0.90 -2.81 5.07
N LEU A 163 -2.20 -2.55 4.96
CA LEU A 163 -3.18 -3.45 4.37
C LEU A 163 -3.27 -3.14 2.87
N HIS A 164 -3.01 -4.14 2.05
CA HIS A 164 -2.80 -3.96 0.62
C HIS A 164 -3.61 -4.95 -0.22
N PRO A 165 -4.91 -4.71 -0.43
CA PRO A 165 -5.69 -5.41 -1.44
C PRO A 165 -5.10 -5.19 -2.83
N THR A 166 -4.91 -6.27 -3.60
CA THR A 166 -4.38 -6.18 -4.96
C THR A 166 -5.15 -7.10 -5.92
N LEU A 167 -5.08 -6.79 -7.23
CA LEU A 167 -5.60 -7.57 -8.33
C LEU A 167 -4.54 -7.61 -9.43
N THR A 168 -3.71 -8.64 -9.43
CA THR A 168 -2.63 -8.79 -10.42
C THR A 168 -2.68 -10.17 -11.06
N PRO A 169 -3.20 -10.28 -12.30
CA PRO A 169 -3.26 -11.54 -13.05
C PRO A 169 -2.07 -11.77 -13.96
N THR A 170 -1.10 -10.85 -14.02
CA THR A 170 -0.04 -10.78 -15.01
C THR A 170 1.33 -11.16 -14.44
N MET A 171 2.34 -11.17 -15.31
CA MET A 171 3.74 -11.43 -14.95
C MET A 171 4.32 -10.39 -13.96
N ASP A 172 3.69 -9.23 -13.83
CA ASP A 172 4.09 -8.16 -12.90
C ASP A 172 4.08 -8.63 -11.45
N ARG A 173 3.31 -9.68 -11.14
CA ARG A 173 3.25 -10.24 -9.78
C ARG A 173 4.63 -10.60 -9.21
N ASP A 174 5.57 -11.06 -10.02
CA ASP A 174 6.94 -11.34 -9.57
C ASP A 174 7.67 -10.07 -9.11
N VAL A 175 7.45 -8.97 -9.80
CA VAL A 175 8.00 -7.66 -9.44
C VAL A 175 7.35 -7.15 -8.17
N GLU A 176 6.01 -7.23 -8.08
CA GLU A 176 5.25 -6.78 -6.90
C GLU A 176 5.67 -7.50 -5.63
N LEU A 177 5.88 -8.81 -5.66
CA LEU A 177 6.37 -9.56 -4.48
C LEU A 177 7.71 -9.00 -3.98
N SER A 178 8.57 -8.53 -4.89
CA SER A 178 9.83 -7.89 -4.54
C SER A 178 9.59 -6.49 -3.96
N ILE A 179 8.67 -5.70 -4.54
CA ILE A 179 8.27 -4.38 -4.05
C ILE A 179 7.68 -4.48 -2.65
N VAL A 180 6.77 -5.42 -2.40
CA VAL A 180 6.15 -5.66 -1.08
C VAL A 180 7.21 -5.88 -0.01
N ARG A 181 8.21 -6.72 -0.27
CA ARG A 181 9.32 -6.99 0.66
C ARG A 181 10.18 -5.76 0.89
N ALA A 182 10.55 -5.06 -0.18
CA ALA A 182 11.31 -3.81 -0.10
C ALA A 182 10.55 -2.75 0.69
N THR A 183 9.25 -2.58 0.42
CA THR A 183 8.36 -1.65 1.09
C THR A 183 8.31 -1.90 2.58
N ALA A 184 8.13 -3.15 3.02
CA ALA A 184 8.12 -3.51 4.43
C ALA A 184 9.43 -3.11 5.13
N ALA A 185 10.58 -3.41 4.53
CA ALA A 185 11.89 -3.09 5.08
C ALA A 185 12.17 -1.57 5.10
N MET A 186 11.94 -0.87 3.98
CA MET A 186 12.21 0.56 3.85
C MET A 186 11.32 1.42 4.75
N ASN A 187 10.11 0.95 5.07
CA ASN A 187 9.15 1.65 5.92
C ASN A 187 9.02 1.05 7.31
N GLN A 188 9.79 0.01 7.61
CA GLN A 188 9.82 -0.65 8.91
C GLN A 188 8.40 -0.93 9.43
N CYS A 189 7.58 -1.58 8.61
CA CYS A 189 6.19 -1.94 8.90
C CYS A 189 5.86 -3.35 8.40
N PHE A 190 4.81 -3.95 8.92
CA PHE A 190 4.22 -5.13 8.28
C PHE A 190 3.53 -4.72 6.97
N VAL A 191 3.55 -5.61 6.00
CA VAL A 191 2.72 -5.50 4.79
C VAL A 191 1.89 -6.77 4.65
N VAL A 192 0.59 -6.59 4.50
CA VAL A 192 -0.41 -7.64 4.28
C VAL A 192 -0.95 -7.44 2.86
N ASP A 193 -0.38 -8.17 1.92
CA ASP A 193 -0.66 -8.05 0.49
C ASP A 193 -1.54 -9.23 0.05
N ILE A 194 -2.78 -8.94 -0.33
CA ILE A 194 -3.79 -9.96 -0.63
C ILE A 194 -4.23 -9.85 -2.07
N ASN A 195 -3.85 -10.86 -2.87
CA ASN A 195 -4.22 -11.02 -4.27
C ASN A 195 -5.27 -12.11 -4.43
N GLY A 196 -6.21 -11.94 -5.36
CA GLY A 196 -7.17 -12.98 -5.72
C GLY A 196 -6.59 -13.99 -6.73
N ILE A 197 -7.42 -14.93 -7.12
CA ILE A 197 -7.16 -15.86 -8.25
C ILE A 197 -8.31 -15.81 -9.26
N GLY A 198 -8.16 -16.46 -10.40
CA GLY A 198 -9.12 -16.37 -11.51
C GLY A 198 -9.10 -15.00 -12.17
N ASP A 199 -10.25 -14.36 -12.33
CA ASP A 199 -10.31 -12.98 -12.86
C ASP A 199 -9.83 -11.94 -11.84
N GLY A 200 -9.61 -12.33 -10.57
CA GLY A 200 -9.14 -11.50 -9.47
C GLY A 200 -7.62 -11.51 -9.27
N GLY A 201 -6.87 -12.23 -10.12
CA GLY A 201 -5.42 -12.29 -9.99
C GLY A 201 -4.83 -13.68 -10.22
N ASN A 202 -3.55 -13.84 -9.90
CA ASN A 202 -2.83 -15.12 -9.99
C ASN A 202 -2.37 -15.66 -8.63
N GLY A 203 -2.96 -15.18 -7.54
CA GLY A 203 -2.66 -15.60 -6.18
C GLY A 203 -1.35 -15.05 -5.63
N ARG A 204 -0.68 -15.88 -4.82
CA ARG A 204 0.62 -15.57 -4.23
C ARG A 204 0.56 -14.39 -3.27
N SER A 205 -0.54 -14.31 -2.50
CA SER A 205 -0.69 -13.35 -1.39
C SER A 205 0.48 -13.45 -0.42
N LEU A 206 0.88 -12.32 0.18
CA LEU A 206 2.14 -12.24 0.90
C LEU A 206 1.99 -11.48 2.22
N PHE A 207 2.50 -12.06 3.29
CA PHE A 207 2.67 -11.40 4.58
C PHE A 207 4.14 -11.16 4.85
N VAL A 208 4.52 -9.92 5.07
CA VAL A 208 5.92 -9.51 5.25
C VAL A 208 6.12 -8.77 6.56
N ALA A 209 7.17 -9.14 7.28
CA ALA A 209 7.59 -8.51 8.53
C ALA A 209 8.34 -7.19 8.29
N PRO A 210 8.48 -6.33 9.31
CA PRO A 210 9.17 -5.04 9.22
C PRO A 210 10.63 -5.11 8.78
N THR A 211 11.21 -6.28 8.76
CA THR A 211 12.59 -6.55 8.32
C THR A 211 12.69 -7.04 6.88
N GLY A 212 11.55 -7.11 6.14
CA GLY A 212 11.48 -7.66 4.78
C GLY A 212 11.45 -9.19 4.73
N ASP A 213 11.40 -9.86 5.89
CA ASP A 213 11.29 -11.31 5.98
C ASP A 213 9.84 -11.74 5.65
N VAL A 214 9.70 -12.71 4.78
CA VAL A 214 8.40 -13.30 4.43
C VAL A 214 7.92 -14.16 5.60
N LEU A 215 6.74 -13.84 6.15
CA LEU A 215 6.09 -14.65 7.17
C LEU A 215 5.34 -15.81 6.53
N TYR A 216 4.62 -15.51 5.46
CA TYR A 216 3.90 -16.48 4.66
C TYR A 216 3.71 -15.96 3.24
N GLN A 217 3.81 -16.84 2.27
CA GLN A 217 3.45 -16.61 0.88
C GLN A 217 2.51 -17.73 0.42
N ALA A 218 1.32 -17.36 -0.04
CA ALA A 218 0.34 -18.28 -0.59
C ALA A 218 0.80 -18.87 -1.92
N GLY A 219 0.20 -20.01 -2.28
CA GLY A 219 0.31 -20.60 -3.61
C GLY A 219 -0.60 -19.91 -4.64
N SER A 220 -0.97 -20.66 -5.67
CA SER A 220 -1.87 -20.19 -6.74
C SER A 220 -3.28 -20.76 -6.61
N ASN A 221 -3.62 -21.34 -5.48
CA ASN A 221 -4.95 -21.88 -5.17
C ASN A 221 -5.71 -20.93 -4.22
N GLU A 222 -7.00 -21.23 -4.01
CA GLU A 222 -7.78 -20.56 -2.98
C GLU A 222 -7.27 -20.93 -1.60
N GLU A 223 -7.01 -19.92 -0.76
CA GLU A 223 -6.47 -20.10 0.58
C GLU A 223 -7.06 -19.10 1.57
N LEU A 224 -7.33 -19.58 2.81
CA LEU A 224 -7.59 -18.77 3.99
C LEU A 224 -6.27 -18.64 4.75
N LEU A 225 -5.83 -17.41 5.01
CA LEU A 225 -4.47 -17.10 5.47
C LEU A 225 -4.48 -16.45 6.87
N PRO A 226 -4.81 -17.17 7.96
CA PRO A 226 -4.77 -16.62 9.30
C PRO A 226 -3.33 -16.52 9.80
N ILE A 227 -2.87 -15.30 10.14
CA ILE A 227 -1.52 -15.01 10.60
C ILE A 227 -1.58 -14.15 11.86
N GLU A 228 -0.83 -14.49 12.87
CA GLU A 228 -0.60 -13.63 14.03
C GLU A 228 0.63 -12.74 13.79
N ILE A 229 0.49 -11.46 14.06
CA ILE A 229 1.58 -10.48 14.01
C ILE A 229 1.79 -9.85 15.38
N ASP A 230 3.02 -9.43 15.66
CA ASP A 230 3.41 -8.72 16.87
C ASP A 230 3.94 -7.33 16.51
N LEU A 231 3.18 -6.28 16.80
CA LEU A 231 3.53 -4.90 16.46
C LEU A 231 4.76 -4.39 17.22
N ASP A 232 5.14 -5.03 18.35
CA ASP A 232 6.40 -4.70 19.04
C ASP A 232 7.62 -4.94 18.13
N ARG A 233 7.52 -5.82 17.13
CA ARG A 233 8.57 -5.99 16.10
C ARG A 233 8.76 -4.73 15.25
N VAL A 234 7.67 -4.00 14.93
CA VAL A 234 7.72 -2.71 14.23
C VAL A 234 8.41 -1.68 15.11
N ARG A 235 7.94 -1.53 16.36
CA ARG A 235 8.43 -0.55 17.32
C ARG A 235 9.91 -0.76 17.57
N ARG A 236 10.31 -1.99 17.83
CA ARG A 236 11.72 -2.36 17.99
C ARG A 236 12.54 -2.07 16.72
N SER A 237 12.03 -2.41 15.53
CA SER A 237 12.72 -2.12 14.27
C SER A 237 12.93 -0.61 14.08
N ARG A 238 11.91 0.20 14.41
CA ARG A 238 11.99 1.66 14.33
C ARG A 238 12.92 2.28 15.39
N GLU A 239 13.03 1.66 16.54
CA GLU A 239 13.89 2.11 17.62
C GLU A 239 15.37 1.83 17.35
N VAL A 240 15.72 0.57 17.06
CA VAL A 240 17.12 0.12 16.98
C VAL A 240 17.58 -0.19 15.54
N GLY A 241 16.72 -0.08 14.56
CA GLY A 241 17.02 -0.35 13.16
C GLY A 241 16.73 -1.79 12.73
N LEU A 242 16.85 -2.03 11.43
CA LEU A 242 16.70 -3.35 10.83
C LEU A 242 17.81 -4.28 11.34
N LYS A 243 17.41 -5.26 12.15
CA LYS A 243 18.38 -6.20 12.78
C LYS A 243 19.51 -5.49 13.52
N GLY A 244 19.23 -4.32 14.11
CA GLY A 244 20.22 -3.51 14.83
C GLY A 244 21.17 -2.69 13.95
N LEU A 245 20.83 -2.53 12.65
CA LEU A 245 21.65 -1.82 11.66
C LEU A 245 20.92 -0.58 11.11
N GLY A 246 20.48 -0.61 9.85
CA GLY A 246 19.89 0.52 9.18
C GLY A 246 18.61 1.05 9.84
N GLN A 247 18.48 2.38 9.93
CA GLN A 247 17.32 3.08 10.49
C GLN A 247 16.67 4.00 9.45
N PRO A 248 16.06 3.44 8.39
CA PRO A 248 15.65 4.20 7.21
C PRO A 248 14.66 5.33 7.53
N LEU A 249 13.68 5.13 8.42
CA LEU A 249 12.73 6.18 8.77
C LEU A 249 13.39 7.34 9.51
N LYS A 250 14.32 7.07 10.45
CA LYS A 250 15.08 8.13 11.16
C LYS A 250 16.01 8.86 10.19
N SER A 251 16.73 8.12 9.34
CA SER A 251 17.59 8.72 8.31
C SER A 251 16.80 9.60 7.34
N PHE A 252 15.60 9.17 6.97
CA PHE A 252 14.71 9.99 6.13
C PHE A 252 14.20 11.24 6.84
N ARG A 253 13.85 11.13 8.14
CA ARG A 253 13.47 12.29 8.97
C ARG A 253 14.59 13.34 9.05
N ASP A 254 15.80 12.87 9.30
CA ASP A 254 16.96 13.72 9.60
C ASP A 254 17.76 14.11 8.32
N ARG A 255 17.23 13.84 7.14
CA ARG A 255 17.87 14.15 5.86
C ARG A 255 18.16 15.65 5.72
N ALA A 256 19.29 15.96 5.10
CA ALA A 256 19.68 17.34 4.78
C ALA A 256 19.19 17.82 3.41
N VAL A 257 18.55 16.93 2.61
CA VAL A 257 18.14 17.22 1.23
C VAL A 257 16.63 17.15 1.10
N ASP A 258 16.03 18.11 0.42
CA ASP A 258 14.66 18.04 -0.07
C ASP A 258 14.63 17.47 -1.48
N PHE A 259 13.58 16.73 -1.80
CA PHE A 259 13.44 16.08 -3.10
C PHE A 259 12.57 16.93 -4.03
N GLU A 260 13.21 17.79 -4.81
CA GLU A 260 12.54 18.70 -5.73
C GLU A 260 11.67 17.98 -6.78
N VAL A 261 11.96 16.72 -7.09
CA VAL A 261 11.16 15.89 -8.01
C VAL A 261 9.67 15.80 -7.60
N TYR A 262 9.36 16.02 -6.31
CA TYR A 262 7.98 16.06 -5.82
C TYR A 262 7.28 17.40 -6.01
N THR A 263 7.98 18.41 -6.49
CA THR A 263 7.40 19.71 -6.85
C THR A 263 7.07 19.70 -8.33
N ARG A 264 5.78 19.73 -8.67
CA ARG A 264 5.33 19.77 -10.07
C ARG A 264 5.91 20.98 -10.78
N GLY A 265 6.45 20.76 -11.99
CA GLY A 265 7.09 21.82 -12.78
C GLY A 265 8.50 22.20 -12.31
N SER A 266 9.08 21.47 -11.35
CA SER A 266 10.48 21.64 -11.00
C SER A 266 11.40 21.31 -12.18
N PRO A 267 12.48 22.07 -12.42
CA PRO A 267 13.48 21.74 -13.43
C PRO A 267 14.06 20.33 -13.25
N THR A 268 14.12 19.81 -12.02
CA THR A 268 14.60 18.46 -11.71
C THR A 268 13.71 17.36 -12.31
N SER A 269 12.42 17.64 -12.53
CA SER A 269 11.45 16.71 -13.13
C SER A 269 11.20 16.96 -14.63
N ALA A 270 11.91 17.89 -15.27
CA ALA A 270 11.69 18.26 -16.67
C ALA A 270 11.81 17.08 -17.65
N TYR A 271 12.61 16.07 -17.31
CA TYR A 271 12.68 14.84 -18.09
C TYR A 271 11.34 14.09 -18.13
N LEU A 272 10.56 14.11 -17.04
CA LEU A 272 9.26 13.43 -17.00
C LEU A 272 8.26 14.02 -17.99
N ASP A 273 8.38 15.33 -18.29
CA ASP A 273 7.53 16.01 -19.27
C ASP A 273 7.83 15.56 -20.71
N THR A 274 8.99 14.92 -20.92
CA THR A 274 9.39 14.36 -22.23
C THR A 274 8.83 12.96 -22.46
N LEU A 275 8.35 12.28 -21.42
CA LEU A 275 7.70 10.99 -21.54
C LEU A 275 6.35 11.18 -22.24
N GLY A 276 6.04 10.30 -23.20
CA GLY A 276 4.76 10.35 -23.92
C GLY A 276 3.55 10.13 -23.00
N SER A 277 2.35 10.23 -23.60
CA SER A 277 1.10 9.95 -22.91
C SER A 277 1.03 8.51 -22.40
N LEU A 278 0.21 8.30 -21.35
CA LEU A 278 -0.11 6.96 -20.84
C LEU A 278 -1.03 6.25 -21.85
N GLU A 279 -0.44 5.44 -22.72
CA GLU A 279 -1.16 4.78 -23.80
C GLU A 279 -1.08 3.26 -23.71
N LYS A 280 -2.22 2.61 -23.95
CA LYS A 280 -2.27 1.16 -24.04
C LYS A 280 -1.68 0.70 -25.38
N MET A 281 -0.76 -0.27 -25.31
CA MET A 281 -0.22 -0.90 -26.50
C MET A 281 -1.34 -1.48 -27.37
N SER A 282 -1.33 -1.17 -28.65
CA SER A 282 -2.30 -1.63 -29.64
C SER A 282 -1.70 -2.71 -30.55
N ARG A 283 -2.55 -3.42 -31.27
CA ARG A 283 -2.13 -4.49 -32.20
C ARG A 283 -1.14 -4.01 -33.27
N GLY A 284 -1.08 -2.75 -33.59
CA GLY A 284 -0.15 -2.17 -34.58
C GLY A 284 1.11 -1.58 -33.94
N SER A 285 1.20 -1.53 -32.64
CA SER A 285 2.36 -0.99 -31.94
C SER A 285 3.55 -1.92 -32.15
N LYS A 286 4.67 -1.39 -32.62
CA LYS A 286 5.94 -2.13 -32.66
C LYS A 286 6.43 -2.28 -31.22
N ALA A 287 6.86 -3.49 -30.85
CA ALA A 287 7.23 -3.89 -29.52
C ALA A 287 7.96 -2.79 -28.72
N GLY A 288 7.23 -2.17 -27.79
CA GLY A 288 7.78 -1.21 -26.84
C GLY A 288 8.21 0.14 -27.38
N ILE A 289 8.00 0.46 -28.66
CA ILE A 289 8.62 1.64 -29.25
C ILE A 289 7.64 2.39 -30.14
N ALA A 290 6.90 3.31 -29.55
CA ALA A 290 6.47 4.49 -30.29
C ALA A 290 7.67 5.47 -30.39
N PHE A 291 8.78 5.01 -30.98
CA PHE A 291 9.91 5.89 -31.30
C PHE A 291 9.57 6.71 -32.55
N GLY A 292 8.81 7.74 -32.41
CA GLY A 292 8.57 8.66 -33.49
C GLY A 292 8.77 10.12 -33.08
N GLN A 293 8.88 10.39 -31.81
CA GLN A 293 8.91 11.76 -31.30
C GLN A 293 9.98 12.04 -30.25
N HIS A 294 10.73 11.06 -29.81
CA HIS A 294 11.87 11.26 -28.91
C HIS A 294 13.17 10.96 -29.64
N ASP A 295 13.97 12.00 -29.84
CA ASP A 295 15.38 11.83 -30.03
C ASP A 295 16.03 11.58 -28.68
N PRO A 296 16.48 10.35 -28.37
CA PRO A 296 17.12 10.04 -27.09
C PRO A 296 18.42 10.83 -26.87
N HIS A 297 18.89 11.56 -27.91
CA HIS A 297 20.06 12.43 -27.86
C HIS A 297 19.73 13.88 -27.50
N THR A 298 18.45 14.26 -27.46
CA THR A 298 17.99 15.58 -27.00
C THR A 298 17.47 15.52 -25.57
N LEU A 299 18.28 15.02 -24.64
CA LEU A 299 17.96 15.10 -23.22
C LEU A 299 17.90 16.57 -22.77
N PRO A 300 16.91 16.97 -21.96
CA PRO A 300 16.92 18.30 -21.37
C PRO A 300 18.24 18.52 -20.61
N PRO A 301 18.76 19.75 -20.59
CA PRO A 301 20.00 20.04 -19.87
C PRO A 301 19.86 19.61 -18.40
N ILE A 302 20.89 18.97 -17.86
CA ILE A 302 20.93 18.60 -16.45
C ILE A 302 20.78 19.89 -15.66
N PRO A 303 19.78 20.01 -14.76
CA PRO A 303 19.63 21.18 -13.90
C PRO A 303 20.93 21.42 -13.14
N VAL A 304 21.56 22.59 -13.35
CA VAL A 304 22.73 22.98 -12.57
C VAL A 304 22.22 23.15 -11.12
N GLN A 305 22.55 22.21 -10.27
CA GLN A 305 22.33 22.41 -8.83
C GLN A 305 23.10 23.66 -8.44
N SER A 306 22.37 24.73 -8.13
CA SER A 306 22.98 25.89 -7.51
C SER A 306 23.56 25.38 -6.19
N ASN A 307 24.87 25.37 -6.08
CA ASN A 307 25.60 24.98 -4.87
C ASN A 307 25.35 26.05 -3.79
N THR A 308 24.10 26.13 -3.31
CA THR A 308 23.71 27.02 -2.19
C THR A 308 24.27 26.55 -0.85
N ASN A 309 24.99 25.43 -0.84
CA ASN A 309 25.69 24.90 0.32
C ASN A 309 27.16 25.33 0.40
N GLN A 310 27.56 26.43 -0.21
CA GLN A 310 28.76 27.07 0.28
C GLN A 310 28.41 27.74 1.62
N PRO A 311 29.10 27.39 2.71
CA PRO A 311 28.86 28.05 4.00
C PRO A 311 29.06 29.55 3.79
N ASN A 312 28.04 30.34 4.14
CA ASN A 312 28.14 31.78 4.13
C ASN A 312 29.34 32.15 5.03
N PRO A 313 30.39 32.78 4.50
CA PRO A 313 31.56 33.11 5.27
C PRO A 313 31.27 34.03 6.46
N ASP A 314 30.07 34.63 6.51
CA ASP A 314 29.64 35.56 7.55
C ASP A 314 28.70 34.90 8.61
N GLN A 315 28.43 33.61 8.55
CA GLN A 315 27.69 32.93 9.59
C GLN A 315 28.63 32.38 10.68
N PRO A 316 28.39 32.69 11.94
CA PRO A 316 29.19 32.11 13.03
C PRO A 316 28.97 30.59 13.08
N VAL A 317 30.08 29.85 13.11
CA VAL A 317 30.09 28.40 13.27
C VAL A 317 29.31 28.05 14.55
N PRO A 318 28.26 27.19 14.48
CA PRO A 318 27.56 26.75 15.69
C PRO A 318 28.57 26.06 16.61
N ALA A 319 28.59 26.47 17.89
CA ALA A 319 29.47 25.89 18.89
C ALA A 319 29.26 24.37 18.97
N ALA A 320 30.35 23.62 18.88
CA ALA A 320 30.34 22.18 19.04
C ALA A 320 29.70 21.81 20.39
N ASN A 321 28.70 20.93 20.35
CA ASN A 321 28.15 20.36 21.57
C ASN A 321 29.29 19.70 22.38
N PRO A 322 29.39 19.96 23.68
CA PRO A 322 30.37 19.30 24.50
C PRO A 322 30.12 17.78 24.53
N SER A 323 31.16 17.01 24.29
CA SER A 323 31.16 15.56 24.40
C SER A 323 30.66 15.14 25.78
N PRO A 324 29.84 14.09 25.91
CA PRO A 324 29.44 13.60 27.22
C PRO A 324 30.70 13.14 28.00
N GLU A 325 30.85 13.65 29.21
CA GLU A 325 31.92 13.25 30.12
C GLU A 325 31.87 11.72 30.35
N THR A 326 32.98 11.09 30.08
CA THR A 326 33.18 9.66 30.41
C THR A 326 33.32 9.56 31.94
N ASN A 327 32.25 9.12 32.61
CA ASN A 327 32.36 8.68 33.99
C ASN A 327 33.21 7.41 34.02
N GLY A 328 34.38 7.54 34.69
CA GLY A 328 35.30 6.43 34.95
C GLY A 328 34.69 5.36 35.88
N PRO A 329 35.30 4.18 35.96
CA PRO A 329 34.77 3.05 36.68
C PRO A 329 34.76 3.29 38.17
N VAL A 330 33.59 3.05 38.80
CA VAL A 330 33.50 2.90 40.26
C VAL A 330 33.86 1.46 40.59
N ALA A 331 34.74 1.30 41.53
CA ALA A 331 35.30 0.05 42.06
C ALA A 331 34.30 -0.90 42.66
#